data_445fa87636cab37db65f56520a10ac4f
#
_entry.id   445fa87636cab37db65f56520a10ac4f
#
_cell.length_a   1.000
_cell.length_b   1.000
_cell.length_c   1.000
_cell.angle_alpha   90.00
_cell.angle_beta   90.00
_cell.angle_gamma   90.00
#
_symmetry.space_group_name_H-M   'P 1'
#
loop_
_entity.id
_entity.type
_entity.pdbx_description
1 polymer ?
#
loop_
_entity_poly.entity_id
_entity_poly.type
_entity_poly.pdbx_seq_one_letter_code
_entity_poly.pdbx_strand_id
1 'polypeptide(L)'
;TMGEETVAELQIPDVDDVVKGVEALDVDAGDDVDEHDADLAPQAAGGAPSSVNMSPADAKVEAVALIDDDRLLQAARLLRRHAVDVPIANPLDATDAKLNAFVPKAAVMEDLIASLKADPKTPGTEWLVQCEHSGRRDVSIYYRMDNETQTKLTARIESPIHKDMLVPFLSVLNESELYKSWLPNWTMPRLRVRRSDKLSQTGRCSQVVLVTVDLPWPFSSRECVLDAWGVDDIDASGDICVLVDSMKPGESMRCGSIVPDVDESGVVRIDFEAGFLFRKLPGGWEAERDAARAAASWFGTSGSSGTSKGGEGANDSRRSSLDEEGHSDDGHHAESSPGDQILVSVQMYMDPKLSYVPTSLLNFVIRTVLYTMWCMLLRVAEQVRDGKSESHQKSIREKSTELYDWVRERTGAMLARLFAGGNVVTA
;
A
#
# COMPACT_ATOMS: atom_id res chain seq x y z
N THR A 1 -42.93 -24.29 -5.17
CA THR A 1 -42.80 -23.66 -3.87
C THR A 1 -41.35 -23.85 -3.42
N MET A 2 -40.48 -22.95 -3.83
CA MET A 2 -39.11 -22.88 -3.35
C MET A 2 -39.12 -21.96 -2.10
N GLY A 3 -38.68 -22.54 -0.97
CA GLY A 3 -38.65 -21.81 0.29
C GLY A 3 -37.68 -20.66 0.23
N GLU A 4 -38.09 -19.51 0.73
CA GLU A 4 -37.23 -18.38 1.07
C GLU A 4 -36.33 -18.83 2.23
N GLU A 5 -35.08 -19.19 1.92
CA GLU A 5 -34.04 -19.32 2.94
C GLU A 5 -33.68 -17.93 3.44
N THR A 6 -34.04 -17.65 4.66
CA THR A 6 -33.68 -16.45 5.40
C THR A 6 -32.15 -16.43 5.53
N VAL A 7 -31.49 -15.58 4.77
CA VAL A 7 -30.06 -15.29 4.91
C VAL A 7 -29.89 -14.65 6.28
N ALA A 8 -29.25 -15.38 7.19
CA ALA A 8 -28.90 -14.85 8.52
C ALA A 8 -28.08 -13.58 8.33
N GLU A 9 -28.55 -12.49 8.92
CA GLU A 9 -27.90 -11.19 8.92
C GLU A 9 -26.52 -11.34 9.58
N LEU A 10 -25.46 -11.14 8.80
CA LEU A 10 -24.09 -11.23 9.30
C LEU A 10 -23.92 -10.13 10.36
N GLN A 11 -23.73 -10.49 11.62
CA GLN A 11 -23.36 -9.53 12.67
C GLN A 11 -21.93 -9.05 12.38
N ILE A 12 -21.85 -7.84 11.84
CA ILE A 12 -20.59 -7.17 11.49
C ILE A 12 -20.16 -6.37 12.73
N PRO A 13 -18.95 -6.60 13.29
CA PRO A 13 -18.46 -5.79 14.38
C PRO A 13 -18.30 -4.33 13.95
N ASP A 14 -18.54 -3.40 14.88
CA ASP A 14 -18.32 -1.97 14.63
C ASP A 14 -16.83 -1.72 14.33
N VAL A 15 -16.55 -0.78 13.42
CA VAL A 15 -15.18 -0.39 13.04
C VAL A 15 -14.38 0.02 14.27
N ASP A 16 -15.00 0.77 15.18
CA ASP A 16 -14.37 1.24 16.43
C ASP A 16 -13.99 0.09 17.36
N ASP A 17 -14.76 -0.99 17.41
CA ASP A 17 -14.45 -2.16 18.24
C ASP A 17 -13.31 -3.00 17.63
N VAL A 18 -13.23 -3.08 16.31
CA VAL A 18 -12.13 -3.76 15.60
C VAL A 18 -10.82 -2.97 15.76
N VAL A 19 -10.89 -1.65 15.66
CA VAL A 19 -9.72 -0.76 15.82
C VAL A 19 -9.20 -0.79 17.26
N LYS A 20 -10.08 -0.73 18.27
CA LYS A 20 -9.69 -0.88 19.68
C LYS A 20 -9.07 -2.25 19.97
N GLY A 21 -9.58 -3.32 19.36
CA GLY A 21 -9.00 -4.66 19.48
C GLY A 21 -7.61 -4.76 18.87
N VAL A 22 -7.31 -3.99 17.81
CA VAL A 22 -5.99 -3.89 17.20
C VAL A 22 -5.04 -3.06 18.05
N GLU A 23 -5.53 -2.00 18.71
CA GLU A 23 -4.75 -1.14 19.61
C GLU A 23 -4.42 -1.83 20.95
N ALA A 24 -5.27 -2.71 21.45
CA ALA A 24 -5.09 -3.43 22.72
C ALA A 24 -4.04 -4.58 22.67
N LEU A 25 -3.50 -4.91 21.50
CA LEU A 25 -2.46 -5.95 21.35
C LEU A 25 -1.02 -5.44 21.57
N ASP A 26 -0.84 -4.23 22.11
CA ASP A 26 0.45 -3.54 22.21
C ASP A 26 1.14 -3.68 23.58
N VAL A 27 0.85 -4.72 24.35
CA VAL A 27 1.52 -4.92 25.66
C VAL A 27 2.53 -6.06 25.55
N ASP A 28 3.78 -5.69 25.80
CA ASP A 28 4.92 -6.50 26.20
C ASP A 28 6.00 -6.81 25.15
N ALA A 29 7.06 -5.97 25.17
CA ALA A 29 8.47 -6.37 25.02
C ALA A 29 9.37 -5.16 25.33
N GLY A 30 9.86 -5.08 26.56
CA GLY A 30 10.99 -4.23 26.91
C GLY A 30 12.29 -4.99 26.62
N ASP A 31 13.32 -4.29 26.21
CA ASP A 31 14.62 -4.10 26.84
C ASP A 31 15.68 -3.62 25.85
N ASP A 32 16.39 -2.62 26.30
CA ASP A 32 17.65 -2.01 25.96
C ASP A 32 18.57 -2.68 24.94
N VAL A 33 19.03 -1.94 23.90
CA VAL A 33 20.36 -2.10 23.31
C VAL A 33 20.91 -0.79 22.76
N ASP A 34 22.18 -0.51 23.10
CA ASP A 34 23.03 0.65 22.87
C ASP A 34 23.15 1.17 21.43
N GLU A 35 23.24 2.51 21.33
CA GLU A 35 23.66 3.28 20.15
C GLU A 35 25.12 3.00 19.78
N HIS A 36 25.37 2.77 18.51
CA HIS A 36 26.65 3.03 17.85
C HIS A 36 26.47 3.78 16.54
N ASP A 37 26.82 5.06 16.58
CA ASP A 37 27.02 5.95 15.46
C ASP A 37 28.16 5.45 14.54
N ALA A 38 27.90 5.44 13.23
CA ALA A 38 28.92 5.40 12.20
C ALA A 38 28.57 6.37 11.07
N ASP A 39 29.23 7.51 11.11
CA ASP A 39 29.31 8.52 10.06
C ASP A 39 29.87 7.94 8.76
N LEU A 40 29.09 7.96 7.68
CA LEU A 40 29.57 7.81 6.31
C LEU A 40 28.98 8.91 5.43
N ALA A 41 29.82 9.86 5.08
CA ALA A 41 29.51 10.93 4.16
C ALA A 41 29.25 10.43 2.73
N PRO A 42 28.23 10.93 2.02
CA PRO A 42 27.94 10.52 0.65
C PRO A 42 28.86 11.22 -0.35
N GLN A 43 29.53 10.45 -1.18
CA GLN A 43 30.20 10.95 -2.39
C GLN A 43 29.13 11.25 -3.47
N ALA A 44 29.05 12.51 -3.85
CA ALA A 44 28.23 12.96 -4.96
C ALA A 44 28.83 12.50 -6.30
N ALA A 45 28.19 11.54 -6.95
CA ALA A 45 28.43 11.22 -8.35
C ALA A 45 27.21 11.67 -9.17
N GLY A 46 27.30 12.85 -9.76
CA GLY A 46 26.20 13.35 -10.54
C GLY A 46 26.63 14.04 -11.80
N GLY A 47 26.92 13.46 -12.87
CA GLY A 47 26.98 14.05 -14.19
C GLY A 47 25.66 13.81 -14.92
N ALA A 48 24.91 14.86 -15.25
CA ALA A 48 23.86 14.76 -16.26
C ALA A 48 24.49 14.37 -17.60
N PRO A 49 24.04 13.31 -18.27
CA PRO A 49 24.58 12.94 -19.56
C PRO A 49 24.23 14.00 -20.60
N SER A 50 25.26 14.62 -21.16
CA SER A 50 25.17 15.47 -22.34
C SER A 50 24.45 14.70 -23.47
N SER A 51 23.62 15.42 -24.24
CA SER A 51 22.90 14.92 -25.41
C SER A 51 23.88 14.48 -26.51
N VAL A 52 24.45 13.30 -26.36
CA VAL A 52 25.21 12.63 -27.42
C VAL A 52 24.18 12.03 -28.36
N ASN A 53 24.40 12.20 -29.69
CA ASN A 53 23.66 11.51 -30.74
C ASN A 53 23.91 10.00 -30.61
N MET A 54 23.12 9.35 -29.74
CA MET A 54 23.20 7.90 -29.51
C MET A 54 22.54 7.19 -30.69
N SER A 55 23.21 6.17 -31.21
CA SER A 55 22.60 5.35 -32.27
C SER A 55 21.43 4.52 -31.71
N PRO A 56 20.46 4.11 -32.54
CA PRO A 56 19.39 3.20 -32.10
C PRO A 56 19.91 1.89 -31.49
N ALA A 57 21.02 1.38 -31.98
CA ALA A 57 21.65 0.18 -31.44
C ALA A 57 22.22 0.41 -30.04
N ASP A 58 22.94 1.52 -29.85
CA ASP A 58 23.47 1.89 -28.52
C ASP A 58 22.35 2.16 -27.52
N ALA A 59 21.25 2.77 -27.97
CA ALA A 59 20.06 3.01 -27.14
C ALA A 59 19.42 1.70 -26.67
N LYS A 60 19.40 0.64 -27.49
CA LYS A 60 18.92 -0.68 -27.08
C LYS A 60 19.83 -1.30 -25.99
N VAL A 61 21.13 -1.22 -26.18
CA VAL A 61 22.10 -1.75 -25.19
C VAL A 61 21.97 -1.03 -23.86
N GLU A 62 21.91 0.31 -23.91
CA GLU A 62 21.72 1.12 -22.68
C GLU A 62 20.37 0.86 -22.03
N ALA A 63 19.29 0.70 -22.81
CA ALA A 63 17.99 0.35 -22.29
C ALA A 63 17.97 -0.99 -21.58
N VAL A 64 18.71 -1.99 -22.10
CA VAL A 64 18.87 -3.29 -21.41
C VAL A 64 19.63 -3.13 -20.11
N ALA A 65 20.71 -2.33 -20.08
CA ALA A 65 21.45 -2.06 -18.84
C ALA A 65 20.56 -1.38 -17.77
N LEU A 66 19.71 -0.44 -18.19
CA LEU A 66 18.73 0.21 -17.30
C LEU A 66 17.68 -0.79 -16.77
N ILE A 67 17.20 -1.72 -17.61
CA ILE A 67 16.28 -2.78 -17.17
C ILE A 67 16.97 -3.70 -16.15
N ASP A 68 18.24 -4.03 -16.36
CA ASP A 68 19.03 -4.85 -15.42
C ASP A 68 19.25 -4.18 -14.07
N ASP A 69 19.22 -2.84 -14.04
CA ASP A 69 19.27 -2.04 -12.82
C ASP A 69 17.90 -1.66 -12.26
N ASP A 70 16.82 -2.35 -12.68
CA ASP A 70 15.42 -2.10 -12.28
C ASP A 70 14.88 -0.70 -12.64
N ARG A 71 15.51 -0.02 -13.61
CA ARG A 71 15.15 1.34 -14.08
C ARG A 71 14.30 1.30 -15.35
N LEU A 72 13.24 0.51 -15.30
CA LEU A 72 12.37 0.18 -16.44
C LEU A 72 11.78 1.42 -17.13
N LEU A 73 11.27 2.40 -16.38
CA LEU A 73 10.65 3.59 -16.94
C LEU A 73 11.67 4.48 -17.69
N GLN A 74 12.90 4.51 -17.21
CA GLN A 74 13.98 5.23 -17.89
C GLN A 74 14.39 4.54 -19.18
N ALA A 75 14.47 3.21 -19.18
CA ALA A 75 14.71 2.42 -20.38
C ALA A 75 13.68 2.69 -21.47
N ALA A 76 12.39 2.66 -21.12
CA ALA A 76 11.29 2.94 -22.03
C ALA A 76 11.35 4.37 -22.60
N ARG A 77 11.65 5.36 -21.76
CA ARG A 77 11.82 6.77 -22.21
C ARG A 77 13.04 6.95 -23.11
N LEU A 78 14.15 6.24 -22.82
CA LEU A 78 15.35 6.26 -23.68
C LEU A 78 15.01 5.75 -25.07
N LEU A 79 14.36 4.60 -25.18
CA LEU A 79 13.94 4.03 -26.46
C LEU A 79 13.03 4.97 -27.24
N ARG A 80 12.03 5.56 -26.60
CA ARG A 80 11.13 6.54 -27.22
C ARG A 80 11.85 7.80 -27.70
N ARG A 81 12.79 8.33 -26.90
CA ARG A 81 13.59 9.52 -27.25
C ARG A 81 14.41 9.31 -28.51
N HIS A 82 14.94 8.10 -28.71
CA HIS A 82 15.74 7.76 -29.87
C HIS A 82 14.94 7.08 -30.99
N ALA A 83 13.59 7.11 -30.93
CA ALA A 83 12.68 6.50 -31.89
C ALA A 83 13.05 5.05 -32.24
N VAL A 84 13.47 4.29 -31.22
CA VAL A 84 13.86 2.89 -31.37
C VAL A 84 12.60 2.04 -31.47
N ASP A 85 12.43 1.38 -32.61
CA ASP A 85 11.40 0.37 -32.79
C ASP A 85 11.87 -0.96 -32.16
N VAL A 86 11.04 -1.51 -31.27
CA VAL A 86 11.27 -2.82 -30.65
C VAL A 86 10.29 -3.79 -31.30
N PRO A 87 10.76 -4.72 -32.17
CA PRO A 87 9.88 -5.64 -32.88
C PRO A 87 9.24 -6.63 -31.93
N ILE A 88 7.94 -6.46 -31.65
CA ILE A 88 7.20 -7.27 -30.67
C ILE A 88 6.98 -8.70 -31.17
N ALA A 89 6.76 -8.89 -32.49
CA ALA A 89 6.35 -10.18 -33.03
C ALA A 89 7.51 -11.17 -33.31
N ASN A 90 8.71 -10.68 -33.61
CA ASN A 90 9.87 -11.50 -33.93
C ASN A 90 11.15 -10.83 -33.42
N PRO A 91 11.56 -11.11 -32.19
CA PRO A 91 12.83 -10.59 -31.68
C PRO A 91 13.98 -11.12 -32.54
N LEU A 92 14.82 -10.22 -33.01
CA LEU A 92 15.95 -10.56 -33.88
C LEU A 92 17.10 -11.19 -33.07
N ASP A 93 17.23 -10.81 -31.80
CA ASP A 93 18.29 -11.27 -30.91
C ASP A 93 17.83 -11.29 -29.43
N ALA A 94 18.73 -11.62 -28.53
CA ALA A 94 18.44 -11.66 -27.09
C ALA A 94 18.11 -10.28 -26.51
N THR A 95 18.65 -9.20 -27.07
CA THR A 95 18.38 -7.82 -26.68
C THR A 95 16.93 -7.47 -27.00
N ASP A 96 16.50 -7.70 -28.24
CA ASP A 96 15.10 -7.50 -28.65
C ASP A 96 14.14 -8.36 -27.82
N ALA A 97 14.47 -9.62 -27.57
CA ALA A 97 13.65 -10.51 -26.75
C ALA A 97 13.47 -9.96 -25.33
N LYS A 98 14.53 -9.41 -24.73
CA LYS A 98 14.46 -8.78 -23.41
C LYS A 98 13.63 -7.51 -23.43
N LEU A 99 13.88 -6.62 -24.40
CA LEU A 99 13.10 -5.38 -24.53
C LEU A 99 11.61 -5.66 -24.74
N ASN A 100 11.27 -6.67 -25.53
CA ASN A 100 9.89 -7.10 -25.77
C ASN A 100 9.19 -7.63 -24.49
N ALA A 101 9.93 -8.27 -23.61
CA ALA A 101 9.38 -8.78 -22.36
C ALA A 101 9.08 -7.64 -21.35
N PHE A 102 9.84 -6.54 -21.40
CA PHE A 102 9.85 -5.52 -20.36
C PHE A 102 9.19 -4.19 -20.78
N VAL A 103 9.36 -3.75 -22.03
CA VAL A 103 8.85 -2.45 -22.49
C VAL A 103 7.32 -2.32 -22.39
N PRO A 104 6.50 -3.34 -22.70
CA PRO A 104 5.04 -3.26 -22.50
C PRO A 104 4.66 -3.02 -21.03
N LYS A 105 5.42 -3.57 -20.09
CA LYS A 105 5.20 -3.38 -18.65
C LYS A 105 5.42 -1.93 -18.24
N ALA A 106 6.35 -1.22 -18.90
CA ALA A 106 6.58 0.21 -18.65
C ALA A 106 5.33 1.06 -18.98
N ALA A 107 4.62 0.74 -20.05
CA ALA A 107 3.38 1.43 -20.42
C ALA A 107 2.30 1.22 -19.35
N VAL A 108 2.10 -0.02 -18.89
CA VAL A 108 1.16 -0.34 -17.81
C VAL A 108 1.50 0.44 -16.53
N MET A 109 2.79 0.54 -16.18
CA MET A 109 3.23 1.31 -15.02
C MET A 109 3.04 2.81 -15.19
N GLU A 110 3.26 3.37 -16.37
CA GLU A 110 3.01 4.77 -16.67
C GLU A 110 1.52 5.12 -16.57
N ASP A 111 0.65 4.25 -17.06
CA ASP A 111 -0.82 4.39 -16.95
C ASP A 111 -1.27 4.31 -15.48
N LEU A 112 -0.72 3.38 -14.71
CA LEU A 112 -0.98 3.27 -13.28
C LEU A 112 -0.53 4.52 -12.52
N ILE A 113 0.68 5.01 -12.77
CA ILE A 113 1.19 6.24 -12.16
C ILE A 113 0.29 7.44 -12.50
N ALA A 114 -0.14 7.55 -13.76
CA ALA A 114 -1.06 8.61 -14.19
C ALA A 114 -2.41 8.50 -13.46
N SER A 115 -2.97 7.29 -13.35
CA SER A 115 -4.21 7.02 -12.61
C SER A 115 -4.07 7.38 -11.12
N LEU A 116 -2.96 7.00 -10.48
CA LEU A 116 -2.70 7.29 -9.07
C LEU A 116 -2.39 8.77 -8.78
N LYS A 117 -1.94 9.53 -9.79
CA LYS A 117 -1.74 10.98 -9.68
C LYS A 117 -3.02 11.79 -9.93
N ALA A 118 -3.98 11.22 -10.65
CA ALA A 118 -5.26 11.87 -10.89
C ALA A 118 -6.02 12.05 -9.56
N ASP A 119 -6.65 13.21 -9.37
CA ASP A 119 -7.45 13.47 -8.18
C ASP A 119 -8.77 12.67 -8.24
N PRO A 120 -9.04 11.77 -7.27
CA PRO A 120 -10.28 11.00 -7.23
C PRO A 120 -11.52 11.87 -7.01
N LYS A 121 -11.37 13.09 -6.52
CA LYS A 121 -12.45 14.06 -6.31
C LYS A 121 -12.84 14.82 -7.57
N THR A 122 -12.09 14.65 -8.67
CA THR A 122 -12.43 15.30 -9.93
C THR A 122 -13.82 14.87 -10.41
N PRO A 123 -14.71 15.81 -10.75
CA PRO A 123 -16.05 15.48 -11.27
C PRO A 123 -15.97 14.54 -12.48
N GLY A 124 -16.80 13.49 -12.49
CA GLY A 124 -16.88 12.51 -13.58
C GLY A 124 -15.96 11.29 -13.42
N THR A 125 -15.20 11.18 -12.33
CA THR A 125 -14.32 10.03 -12.07
C THR A 125 -15.04 8.81 -11.49
N GLU A 126 -16.34 8.91 -11.18
CA GLU A 126 -17.19 7.85 -10.59
C GLU A 126 -16.70 7.32 -9.23
N TRP A 127 -15.71 7.94 -8.60
CA TRP A 127 -15.25 7.58 -7.28
C TRP A 127 -16.25 8.02 -6.20
N LEU A 128 -16.58 7.09 -5.31
CA LEU A 128 -17.37 7.34 -4.12
C LEU A 128 -16.43 7.45 -2.91
N VAL A 129 -16.62 8.48 -2.10
CA VAL A 129 -15.86 8.64 -0.85
C VAL A 129 -16.42 7.67 0.18
N GLN A 130 -15.57 6.81 0.73
CA GLN A 130 -15.93 5.93 1.83
C GLN A 130 -15.69 6.60 3.18
N CYS A 131 -14.48 7.11 3.37
CA CYS A 131 -14.12 7.82 4.57
C CYS A 131 -12.95 8.78 4.31
N GLU A 132 -12.89 9.81 5.15
CA GLU A 132 -11.76 10.72 5.27
C GLU A 132 -11.47 10.85 6.76
N HIS A 133 -10.52 10.07 7.25
CA HIS A 133 -10.05 10.17 8.63
C HIS A 133 -8.91 11.17 8.70
N SER A 134 -9.02 12.05 9.68
CA SER A 134 -7.97 13.01 10.04
C SER A 134 -7.63 12.82 11.51
N GLY A 135 -6.37 12.55 11.83
CA GLY A 135 -5.93 12.27 13.19
C GLY A 135 -4.53 11.68 13.20
N ARG A 136 -4.25 10.76 14.12
CA ARG A 136 -2.96 10.08 14.20
C ARG A 136 -2.57 9.37 12.88
N ARG A 137 -3.55 8.85 12.15
CA ARG A 137 -3.37 8.21 10.84
C ARG A 137 -4.33 8.84 9.85
N ASP A 138 -3.84 9.82 9.11
CA ASP A 138 -4.62 10.43 8.04
C ASP A 138 -4.80 9.45 6.90
N VAL A 139 -6.04 9.22 6.48
CA VAL A 139 -6.37 8.32 5.37
C VAL A 139 -7.65 8.75 4.67
N SER A 140 -7.64 8.71 3.36
CA SER A 140 -8.82 8.85 2.52
C SER A 140 -9.04 7.56 1.75
N ILE A 141 -10.26 7.03 1.77
CA ILE A 141 -10.62 5.81 1.07
C ILE A 141 -11.74 6.12 0.10
N TYR A 142 -11.54 5.75 -1.15
CA TYR A 142 -12.48 5.88 -2.25
C TYR A 142 -12.75 4.50 -2.84
N TYR A 143 -13.92 4.32 -3.44
CA TYR A 143 -14.25 3.09 -4.14
C TYR A 143 -15.16 3.33 -5.32
N ARG A 144 -15.19 2.39 -6.23
CA ARG A 144 -16.17 2.29 -7.30
C ARG A 144 -16.44 0.82 -7.63
N MET A 145 -17.67 0.55 -8.08
CA MET A 145 -18.07 -0.77 -8.56
C MET A 145 -18.15 -0.75 -10.08
N ASP A 146 -17.98 -1.92 -10.70
CA ASP A 146 -18.26 -2.06 -12.12
C ASP A 146 -19.75 -1.79 -12.41
N ASN A 147 -20.03 -1.15 -13.53
CA ASN A 147 -21.39 -0.73 -13.88
C ASN A 147 -22.27 -1.91 -14.37
N GLU A 148 -21.66 -3.01 -14.82
CA GLU A 148 -22.37 -4.14 -15.43
C GLU A 148 -22.90 -5.11 -14.38
N THR A 149 -22.05 -5.61 -13.51
CA THR A 149 -22.37 -6.71 -12.60
C THR A 149 -22.46 -6.31 -11.15
N GLN A 150 -21.86 -5.14 -10.78
CA GLN A 150 -21.71 -4.68 -9.39
C GLN A 150 -21.00 -5.71 -8.49
N THR A 151 -20.14 -6.54 -9.08
CA THR A 151 -19.40 -7.59 -8.36
C THR A 151 -17.90 -7.33 -8.27
N LYS A 152 -17.38 -6.46 -9.13
CA LYS A 152 -15.97 -6.08 -9.18
C LYS A 152 -15.77 -4.77 -8.45
N LEU A 153 -14.82 -4.76 -7.55
CA LEU A 153 -14.49 -3.60 -6.72
C LEU A 153 -13.18 -2.97 -7.16
N THR A 154 -13.16 -1.66 -7.39
CA THR A 154 -11.94 -0.87 -7.41
C THR A 154 -11.93 0.02 -6.17
N ALA A 155 -10.88 -0.07 -5.36
CA ALA A 155 -10.69 0.76 -4.19
C ALA A 155 -9.42 1.61 -4.36
N ARG A 156 -9.42 2.80 -3.73
CA ARG A 156 -8.27 3.69 -3.68
C ARG A 156 -8.08 4.19 -2.25
N ILE A 157 -6.83 4.17 -1.79
CA ILE A 157 -6.42 4.67 -0.48
C ILE A 157 -5.37 5.75 -0.70
N GLU A 158 -5.50 6.88 -0.02
CA GLU A 158 -4.49 7.93 0.01
C GLU A 158 -4.18 8.28 1.46
N SER A 159 -2.90 8.23 1.81
CA SER A 159 -2.45 8.50 3.17
C SER A 159 -1.05 9.13 3.16
N PRO A 160 -0.85 10.25 3.85
CA PRO A 160 0.48 10.77 4.11
C PRO A 160 1.17 9.88 5.15
N ILE A 161 2.45 9.62 4.92
CA ILE A 161 3.31 8.93 5.88
C ILE A 161 4.60 9.74 6.10
N HIS A 162 5.19 9.60 7.28
CA HIS A 162 6.49 10.21 7.55
C HIS A 162 7.58 9.58 6.64
N LYS A 163 8.53 10.38 6.17
CA LYS A 163 9.59 9.94 5.24
C LYS A 163 10.38 8.73 5.74
N ASP A 164 10.58 8.61 7.05
CA ASP A 164 11.31 7.48 7.66
C ASP A 164 10.57 6.16 7.57
N MET A 165 9.27 6.22 7.25
CA MET A 165 8.45 5.03 7.02
C MET A 165 8.65 4.40 5.64
N LEU A 166 9.33 5.08 4.69
CA LEU A 166 9.40 4.63 3.30
C LEU A 166 10.08 3.27 3.16
N VAL A 167 11.30 3.09 3.69
CA VAL A 167 12.00 1.79 3.65
C VAL A 167 11.28 0.72 4.46
N PRO A 168 10.85 0.96 5.71
CA PRO A 168 10.00 0.03 6.46
C PRO A 168 8.76 -0.41 5.69
N PHE A 169 8.03 0.53 5.09
CA PHE A 169 6.82 0.23 4.32
C PHE A 169 7.13 -0.67 3.11
N LEU A 170 8.15 -0.31 2.32
CA LEU A 170 8.60 -1.12 1.18
C LEU A 170 9.03 -2.53 1.61
N SER A 171 9.65 -2.67 2.79
CA SER A 171 10.03 -3.99 3.32
C SER A 171 8.81 -4.84 3.68
N VAL A 172 7.76 -4.25 4.26
CA VAL A 172 6.52 -4.97 4.58
C VAL A 172 5.82 -5.44 3.30
N LEU A 173 5.85 -4.66 2.23
CA LEU A 173 5.32 -5.08 0.92
C LEU A 173 6.18 -6.15 0.25
N ASN A 174 7.51 -6.12 0.41
CA ASN A 174 8.41 -7.06 -0.24
C ASN A 174 8.46 -8.43 0.45
N GLU A 175 8.35 -8.47 1.78
CA GLU A 175 8.45 -9.73 2.54
C GLU A 175 7.12 -10.50 2.52
N SER A 176 6.79 -11.06 1.35
CA SER A 176 5.51 -11.73 1.10
C SER A 176 5.23 -12.91 2.03
N GLU A 177 6.25 -13.61 2.51
CA GLU A 177 6.11 -14.70 3.49
C GLU A 177 5.65 -14.21 4.87
N LEU A 178 5.77 -12.89 5.14
CA LEU A 178 5.33 -12.24 6.37
C LEU A 178 3.97 -11.55 6.24
N TYR A 179 3.23 -11.71 5.15
CA TYR A 179 1.94 -11.06 4.94
C TYR A 179 0.90 -11.36 6.02
N LYS A 180 1.01 -12.50 6.69
CA LYS A 180 0.15 -12.83 7.86
C LYS A 180 0.31 -11.86 9.03
N SER A 181 1.37 -11.05 9.06
CA SER A 181 1.61 -10.08 10.13
C SER A 181 0.73 -8.83 10.03
N TRP A 182 0.26 -8.50 8.81
CA TRP A 182 -0.54 -7.29 8.58
C TRP A 182 -1.84 -7.51 7.80
N LEU A 183 -1.98 -8.60 7.06
CA LEU A 183 -3.26 -8.95 6.45
C LEU A 183 -4.22 -9.51 7.51
N PRO A 184 -5.53 -9.35 7.33
CA PRO A 184 -6.52 -9.81 8.30
C PRO A 184 -6.35 -11.27 8.71
N ASN A 185 -6.45 -11.53 10.01
CA ASN A 185 -6.45 -12.86 10.59
C ASN A 185 -7.60 -13.00 11.60
N TRP A 186 -8.82 -12.77 11.12
CA TRP A 186 -10.01 -12.77 11.96
C TRP A 186 -10.69 -14.14 11.96
N THR A 187 -11.23 -14.49 13.11
CA THR A 187 -12.01 -15.72 13.28
C THR A 187 -13.50 -15.48 13.06
N MET A 188 -14.00 -14.27 13.37
CA MET A 188 -15.39 -13.89 13.25
C MET A 188 -15.54 -12.43 12.81
N PRO A 189 -16.03 -12.11 11.60
CA PRO A 189 -16.22 -13.08 10.51
C PRO A 189 -14.89 -13.70 10.08
N ARG A 190 -14.89 -14.94 9.60
CA ARG A 190 -13.66 -15.61 9.16
C ARG A 190 -13.11 -14.89 7.93
N LEU A 191 -12.01 -14.16 8.13
CA LEU A 191 -11.24 -13.55 7.06
C LEU A 191 -9.77 -13.63 7.45
N ARG A 192 -9.03 -14.54 6.82
CA ARG A 192 -7.63 -14.76 7.17
C ARG A 192 -6.80 -15.22 5.99
N VAL A 193 -5.54 -14.83 5.98
CA VAL A 193 -4.55 -15.39 5.05
C VAL A 193 -4.18 -16.80 5.50
N ARG A 194 -4.60 -17.80 4.70
CA ARG A 194 -4.24 -19.20 4.92
C ARG A 194 -2.79 -19.45 4.51
N ARG A 195 -2.41 -18.95 3.35
CA ARG A 195 -1.13 -19.18 2.70
C ARG A 195 -0.62 -17.90 2.06
N SER A 196 0.67 -17.65 2.18
CA SER A 196 1.39 -16.61 1.44
C SER A 196 2.80 -17.11 1.20
N ASP A 197 3.08 -17.52 -0.03
CA ASP A 197 4.33 -18.14 -0.41
C ASP A 197 4.97 -17.40 -1.58
N LYS A 198 6.25 -17.12 -1.48
CA LYS A 198 7.03 -16.66 -2.62
C LYS A 198 7.33 -17.84 -3.55
N LEU A 199 6.74 -17.84 -4.74
CA LEU A 199 6.97 -18.88 -5.75
C LEU A 199 8.30 -18.68 -6.47
N SER A 200 8.66 -17.43 -6.78
CA SER A 200 9.95 -17.12 -7.38
C SER A 200 10.37 -15.66 -7.16
N GLN A 201 11.69 -15.44 -7.11
CA GLN A 201 12.31 -14.12 -7.23
C GLN A 201 12.64 -13.91 -8.70
N THR A 202 12.02 -12.94 -9.36
CA THR A 202 12.14 -12.72 -10.81
C THR A 202 13.03 -11.53 -11.17
N GLY A 203 13.49 -10.78 -10.18
CA GLY A 203 14.44 -9.67 -10.25
C GLY A 203 14.70 -9.15 -8.85
N ARG A 204 15.52 -8.10 -8.71
CA ARG A 204 15.83 -7.49 -7.41
C ARG A 204 14.53 -7.00 -6.71
N CYS A 205 13.72 -6.24 -7.43
CA CYS A 205 12.47 -5.63 -6.95
C CYS A 205 11.23 -6.32 -7.53
N SER A 206 11.32 -7.60 -7.89
CA SER A 206 10.19 -8.30 -8.50
C SER A 206 10.12 -9.76 -8.09
N GLN A 207 8.92 -10.22 -7.78
CA GLN A 207 8.66 -11.57 -7.29
C GLN A 207 7.28 -12.06 -7.70
N VAL A 208 7.13 -13.38 -7.77
CA VAL A 208 5.82 -14.04 -7.93
C VAL A 208 5.41 -14.65 -6.60
N VAL A 209 4.21 -14.30 -6.14
CA VAL A 209 3.68 -14.67 -4.83
C VAL A 209 2.34 -15.36 -4.99
N LEU A 210 2.13 -16.47 -4.28
CA LEU A 210 0.83 -17.11 -4.15
C LEU A 210 0.20 -16.72 -2.81
N VAL A 211 -1.01 -16.19 -2.85
CA VAL A 211 -1.77 -15.82 -1.63
C VAL A 211 -3.12 -16.52 -1.65
N THR A 212 -3.45 -17.22 -0.56
CA THR A 212 -4.76 -17.84 -0.35
C THR A 212 -5.42 -17.23 0.88
N VAL A 213 -6.67 -16.78 0.71
CA VAL A 213 -7.46 -16.12 1.76
C VAL A 213 -8.75 -16.91 1.99
N ASP A 214 -9.02 -17.22 3.27
CA ASP A 214 -10.31 -17.75 3.70
C ASP A 214 -11.32 -16.62 3.82
N LEU A 215 -12.50 -16.81 3.24
CA LEU A 215 -13.63 -15.90 3.34
C LEU A 215 -14.67 -16.38 4.36
N PRO A 216 -15.57 -15.50 4.85
CA PRO A 216 -16.70 -15.91 5.66
C PRO A 216 -17.60 -16.91 4.92
N TRP A 217 -18.14 -17.88 5.69
CA TRP A 217 -19.18 -18.75 5.14
C TRP A 217 -20.37 -17.92 4.61
N PRO A 218 -20.99 -18.24 3.46
CA PRO A 218 -20.85 -19.49 2.67
C PRO A 218 -19.80 -19.45 1.56
N PHE A 219 -18.90 -18.48 1.54
CA PHE A 219 -17.97 -18.29 0.44
C PHE A 219 -16.76 -19.24 0.54
N SER A 220 -16.38 -19.79 -0.58
CA SER A 220 -15.14 -20.55 -0.73
C SER A 220 -13.93 -19.64 -0.55
N SER A 221 -12.78 -20.23 -0.20
CA SER A 221 -11.50 -19.50 -0.15
C SER A 221 -11.12 -18.96 -1.52
N ARG A 222 -10.36 -17.87 -1.53
CA ARG A 222 -9.86 -17.22 -2.74
C ARG A 222 -8.35 -17.34 -2.81
N GLU A 223 -7.84 -17.51 -4.02
CA GLU A 223 -6.42 -17.61 -4.29
C GLU A 223 -6.04 -16.69 -5.44
N CYS A 224 -4.89 -16.05 -5.35
CA CYS A 224 -4.27 -15.33 -6.46
C CYS A 224 -2.78 -15.65 -6.52
N VAL A 225 -2.24 -15.72 -7.73
CA VAL A 225 -0.81 -15.69 -7.99
C VAL A 225 -0.49 -14.32 -8.52
N LEU A 226 0.37 -13.61 -7.82
CA LEU A 226 0.64 -12.19 -8.02
C LEU A 226 2.06 -11.99 -8.57
N ASP A 227 2.18 -11.32 -9.70
CA ASP A 227 3.43 -10.80 -10.24
C ASP A 227 3.63 -9.38 -9.68
N ALA A 228 4.52 -9.22 -8.71
CA ALA A 228 4.81 -7.96 -8.06
C ALA A 228 6.10 -7.34 -8.60
N TRP A 229 6.06 -6.03 -8.91
CA TRP A 229 7.15 -5.25 -9.47
C TRP A 229 7.32 -3.93 -8.77
N GLY A 230 8.54 -3.66 -8.26
CA GLY A 230 8.93 -2.32 -7.84
C GLY A 230 9.72 -1.63 -8.95
N VAL A 231 9.38 -0.40 -9.25
CA VAL A 231 10.15 0.47 -10.14
C VAL A 231 10.31 1.85 -9.54
N ASP A 232 11.41 2.51 -9.82
CA ASP A 232 11.59 3.91 -9.49
C ASP A 232 11.49 4.80 -10.72
N ASP A 233 10.95 5.99 -10.52
CA ASP A 233 10.96 7.09 -11.45
C ASP A 233 11.64 8.33 -10.83
N ILE A 234 12.55 8.09 -9.89
CA ILE A 234 13.16 9.12 -9.06
C ILE A 234 13.82 10.21 -9.91
N ASP A 235 14.56 9.82 -10.95
CA ASP A 235 15.30 10.78 -11.76
C ASP A 235 14.40 11.67 -12.63
N ALA A 236 13.19 11.24 -12.95
CA ALA A 236 12.23 12.04 -13.72
C ALA A 236 11.21 12.75 -12.84
N SER A 237 10.42 12.01 -12.05
CA SER A 237 9.31 12.55 -11.27
C SER A 237 9.56 12.60 -9.76
N GLY A 238 10.56 11.88 -9.27
CA GLY A 238 10.80 11.72 -7.84
C GLY A 238 9.89 10.69 -7.19
N ASP A 239 9.34 9.75 -7.96
CA ASP A 239 8.35 8.77 -7.48
C ASP A 239 8.94 7.36 -7.42
N ILE A 240 8.34 6.50 -6.56
CA ILE A 240 8.52 5.06 -6.56
C ILE A 240 7.15 4.43 -6.77
N CYS A 241 7.07 3.42 -7.65
CA CYS A 241 5.83 2.71 -7.95
C CYS A 241 6.01 1.20 -7.73
N VAL A 242 5.00 0.55 -7.16
CA VAL A 242 4.91 -0.91 -7.08
C VAL A 242 3.63 -1.32 -7.80
N LEU A 243 3.77 -2.19 -8.80
CA LEU A 243 2.64 -2.81 -9.51
C LEU A 243 2.51 -4.25 -9.04
N VAL A 244 1.28 -4.68 -8.82
CA VAL A 244 0.92 -6.06 -8.50
C VAL A 244 -0.19 -6.47 -9.48
N ASP A 245 0.03 -7.57 -10.20
CA ASP A 245 -0.91 -8.06 -11.21
C ASP A 245 -1.09 -9.58 -11.06
N SER A 246 -2.32 -10.06 -11.17
CA SER A 246 -2.59 -11.49 -11.03
C SER A 246 -2.27 -12.25 -12.30
N MET A 247 -1.64 -13.41 -12.13
CA MET A 247 -1.31 -14.34 -13.20
C MET A 247 -2.33 -15.49 -13.28
N LYS A 248 -2.62 -15.91 -14.50
CA LYS A 248 -3.54 -17.03 -14.76
C LYS A 248 -2.82 -18.38 -14.74
N PRO A 249 -3.51 -19.48 -14.40
CA PRO A 249 -2.96 -20.82 -14.50
C PRO A 249 -2.39 -21.09 -15.90
N GLY A 250 -1.22 -21.72 -15.96
CA GLY A 250 -0.52 -22.02 -17.21
C GLY A 250 0.26 -20.86 -17.83
N GLU A 251 0.15 -19.63 -17.31
CA GLU A 251 1.03 -18.54 -17.77
C GLU A 251 2.47 -18.79 -17.35
N SER A 252 3.40 -18.34 -18.19
CA SER A 252 4.85 -18.46 -17.93
C SER A 252 5.33 -17.30 -17.05
N MET A 253 5.98 -17.62 -15.95
CA MET A 253 6.67 -16.66 -15.12
C MET A 253 7.98 -16.21 -15.77
N ARG A 254 8.49 -15.04 -15.41
CA ARG A 254 9.78 -14.51 -15.93
C ARG A 254 11.00 -15.40 -15.67
N CYS A 255 10.93 -16.26 -14.65
CA CYS A 255 11.95 -17.26 -14.35
C CYS A 255 11.81 -18.55 -15.18
N GLY A 256 10.86 -18.61 -16.11
CA GLY A 256 10.59 -19.79 -16.94
C GLY A 256 9.69 -20.84 -16.29
N SER A 257 9.29 -20.66 -15.03
CA SER A 257 8.32 -21.53 -14.36
C SER A 257 6.90 -21.26 -14.86
N ILE A 258 6.04 -22.23 -14.72
CA ILE A 258 4.60 -22.11 -15.06
C ILE A 258 3.80 -21.85 -13.79
N VAL A 259 2.83 -20.95 -13.88
CA VAL A 259 1.87 -20.68 -12.81
C VAL A 259 1.09 -21.98 -12.52
N PRO A 260 1.08 -22.47 -11.27
CA PRO A 260 0.41 -23.71 -10.92
C PRO A 260 -1.10 -23.58 -11.04
N ASP A 261 -1.75 -24.71 -11.30
CA ASP A 261 -3.20 -24.85 -11.14
C ASP A 261 -3.60 -24.74 -9.66
N VAL A 262 -4.89 -24.60 -9.41
CA VAL A 262 -5.42 -24.59 -8.04
C VAL A 262 -5.41 -26.02 -7.49
N ASP A 263 -4.59 -26.25 -6.47
CA ASP A 263 -4.36 -27.59 -5.90
C ASP A 263 -5.48 -28.06 -4.98
N GLU A 264 -6.25 -27.14 -4.38
CA GLU A 264 -7.22 -27.44 -3.35
C GLU A 264 -8.67 -27.38 -3.87
N SER A 265 -9.44 -28.43 -3.60
CA SER A 265 -10.89 -28.44 -3.81
C SER A 265 -11.57 -27.34 -2.98
N GLY A 266 -12.42 -26.52 -3.62
CA GLY A 266 -13.15 -25.44 -2.97
C GLY A 266 -12.38 -24.12 -2.84
N VAL A 267 -11.22 -23.99 -3.48
CA VAL A 267 -10.51 -22.72 -3.67
C VAL A 267 -10.82 -22.17 -5.06
N VAL A 268 -11.02 -20.88 -5.18
CA VAL A 268 -11.30 -20.19 -6.45
C VAL A 268 -10.18 -19.20 -6.75
N ARG A 269 -9.55 -19.35 -7.93
CA ARG A 269 -8.57 -18.38 -8.43
C ARG A 269 -9.28 -17.10 -8.87
N ILE A 270 -8.80 -15.96 -8.40
CA ILE A 270 -9.41 -14.65 -8.66
C ILE A 270 -8.46 -13.74 -9.43
N ASP A 271 -9.03 -12.69 -10.04
CA ASP A 271 -8.25 -11.61 -10.62
C ASP A 271 -8.10 -10.50 -9.58
N PHE A 272 -6.85 -10.07 -9.40
CA PHE A 272 -6.45 -9.00 -8.48
C PHE A 272 -5.36 -8.16 -9.13
N GLU A 273 -5.51 -6.85 -9.06
CA GLU A 273 -4.51 -5.90 -9.51
C GLU A 273 -4.35 -4.84 -8.41
N ALA A 274 -3.13 -4.39 -8.17
CA ALA A 274 -2.89 -3.29 -7.25
C ALA A 274 -1.69 -2.45 -7.68
N GLY A 275 -1.70 -1.19 -7.29
CA GLY A 275 -0.59 -0.29 -7.46
C GLY A 275 -0.38 0.56 -6.23
N PHE A 276 0.89 0.78 -5.89
CA PHE A 276 1.31 1.70 -4.83
C PHE A 276 2.19 2.77 -5.46
N LEU A 277 1.92 4.03 -5.15
CA LEU A 277 2.71 5.16 -5.59
C LEU A 277 3.17 5.97 -4.39
N PHE A 278 4.48 6.08 -4.22
CA PHE A 278 5.13 6.91 -3.21
C PHE A 278 5.61 8.18 -3.90
N ARG A 279 5.10 9.32 -3.48
CA ARG A 279 5.36 10.61 -4.14
C ARG A 279 5.41 11.78 -3.17
N LYS A 280 5.83 12.92 -3.67
CA LYS A 280 5.72 14.17 -2.92
C LYS A 280 4.28 14.45 -2.51
N LEU A 281 4.10 14.92 -1.29
CA LEU A 281 2.79 15.40 -0.84
C LEU A 281 2.36 16.57 -1.73
N PRO A 282 1.16 16.54 -2.36
CA PRO A 282 0.66 17.63 -3.18
C PRO A 282 0.52 18.93 -2.38
N GLY A 283 0.83 20.05 -3.01
CA GLY A 283 0.58 21.35 -2.40
C GLY A 283 -0.91 21.55 -2.13
N GLY A 284 -1.26 22.00 -0.93
CA GLY A 284 -2.65 22.19 -0.52
C GLY A 284 -3.25 21.01 0.24
N TRP A 285 -2.62 19.83 0.26
CA TRP A 285 -3.12 18.66 0.99
C TRP A 285 -3.48 18.98 2.45
N GLU A 286 -2.61 19.70 3.16
CA GLU A 286 -2.82 20.08 4.55
C GLU A 286 -4.01 21.00 4.70
N ALA A 287 -4.13 22.03 3.84
CA ALA A 287 -5.25 22.96 3.88
C ALA A 287 -6.59 22.25 3.63
N GLU A 288 -6.63 21.29 2.71
CA GLU A 288 -7.81 20.47 2.48
C GLU A 288 -8.17 19.60 3.70
N ARG A 289 -7.17 19.01 4.33
CA ARG A 289 -7.36 18.17 5.54
C ARG A 289 -7.79 19.02 6.74
N ASP A 290 -7.22 20.20 6.93
CA ASP A 290 -7.64 21.10 7.98
C ASP A 290 -9.07 21.61 7.77
N ALA A 291 -9.44 21.88 6.54
CA ALA A 291 -10.82 22.22 6.19
C ALA A 291 -11.79 21.05 6.48
N ALA A 292 -11.40 19.81 6.17
CA ALA A 292 -12.19 18.62 6.48
C ALA A 292 -12.31 18.40 7.99
N ARG A 293 -11.24 18.60 8.78
CA ARG A 293 -11.28 18.55 10.26
C ARG A 293 -12.21 19.61 10.83
N ALA A 294 -12.12 20.83 10.35
CA ALA A 294 -12.99 21.92 10.78
C ALA A 294 -14.47 21.61 10.47
N ALA A 295 -14.76 21.10 9.28
CA ALA A 295 -16.11 20.71 8.91
C ALA A 295 -16.65 19.59 9.81
N ALA A 296 -15.86 18.54 10.09
CA ALA A 296 -16.26 17.46 10.97
C ALA A 296 -16.55 17.91 12.40
N SER A 297 -15.77 18.85 12.94
CA SER A 297 -16.00 19.42 14.28
C SER A 297 -17.32 20.21 14.39
N TRP A 298 -17.73 20.87 13.31
CA TRP A 298 -19.01 21.61 13.27
C TRP A 298 -20.22 20.66 13.34
N PHE A 299 -20.15 19.50 12.73
CA PHE A 299 -21.25 18.52 12.75
C PHE A 299 -21.30 17.70 14.05
N GLY A 300 -20.17 17.56 14.76
CA GLY A 300 -20.09 16.83 16.03
C GLY A 300 -20.66 17.58 17.25
N THR A 301 -20.78 18.91 17.19
CA THR A 301 -21.26 19.75 18.33
C THR A 301 -22.76 20.03 18.33
N SER A 302 -23.50 19.66 17.30
CA SER A 302 -24.95 19.97 17.21
C SER A 302 -25.87 18.89 17.80
N GLY A 303 -25.35 17.85 18.46
CA GLY A 303 -26.11 16.70 19.00
C GLY A 303 -26.42 16.72 20.51
N SER A 304 -26.02 17.75 21.27
CA SER A 304 -26.22 17.76 22.75
C SER A 304 -26.81 19.06 23.28
N SER A 305 -28.00 19.41 22.84
CA SER A 305 -28.88 20.36 23.58
C SER A 305 -30.28 19.77 23.74
N GLY A 306 -30.37 18.68 24.52
CA GLY A 306 -31.62 18.12 25.01
C GLY A 306 -31.91 18.69 26.36
N THR A 307 -32.89 19.57 26.41
CA THR A 307 -33.59 20.16 27.59
C THR A 307 -33.85 19.13 28.70
N SER A 308 -33.17 19.31 29.85
CA SER A 308 -33.58 18.66 31.10
C SER A 308 -34.66 19.53 31.80
N LYS A 309 -35.90 19.04 31.82
CA LYS A 309 -36.93 19.45 32.78
C LYS A 309 -36.78 18.64 34.07
N GLY A 310 -36.84 19.36 35.21
CA GLY A 310 -36.58 18.89 36.54
C GLY A 310 -37.47 17.76 37.06
N GLY A 311 -36.95 17.10 38.07
CA GLY A 311 -37.65 16.19 38.98
C GLY A 311 -36.82 16.05 40.24
N GLU A 312 -37.29 16.63 41.35
CA GLU A 312 -36.74 16.51 42.69
C GLU A 312 -36.89 15.08 43.21
N GLY A 313 -35.90 14.59 43.97
CA GLY A 313 -36.02 13.34 44.73
C GLY A 313 -34.74 12.98 45.44
N ALA A 314 -34.73 13.13 46.73
CA ALA A 314 -33.67 13.07 47.72
C ALA A 314 -32.99 11.73 47.95
N ASN A 315 -31.78 11.84 48.55
CA ASN A 315 -31.14 10.91 49.51
C ASN A 315 -30.48 9.65 48.93
N ASP A 316 -29.25 9.32 49.14
CA ASP A 316 -28.50 9.04 50.37
C ASP A 316 -27.01 8.75 50.06
N SER A 317 -26.21 9.07 51.03
CA SER A 317 -24.76 8.95 51.11
C SER A 317 -24.25 7.52 50.97
N ARG A 318 -23.17 7.30 50.17
CA ARG A 318 -22.02 6.49 50.64
C ARG A 318 -20.76 6.81 49.81
N ARG A 319 -19.86 7.48 50.45
CA ARG A 319 -18.43 7.64 50.08
C ARG A 319 -17.75 6.29 49.99
N SER A 320 -17.07 6.00 48.90
CA SER A 320 -15.87 5.20 48.92
C SER A 320 -14.92 5.82 47.88
N SER A 321 -13.90 6.44 48.44
CA SER A 321 -12.69 6.89 47.77
C SER A 321 -11.95 5.66 47.21
N LEU A 322 -11.76 5.59 45.92
CA LEU A 322 -10.69 4.84 45.30
C LEU A 322 -9.90 5.84 44.45
N ASP A 323 -8.63 5.90 44.75
CA ASP A 323 -7.65 6.80 44.19
C ASP A 323 -7.55 6.55 42.67
N GLU A 324 -7.88 7.58 41.89
CA GLU A 324 -7.49 7.69 40.50
C GLU A 324 -6.00 8.04 40.45
N GLU A 325 -5.15 7.03 40.36
CA GLU A 325 -3.82 7.22 39.83
C GLU A 325 -3.94 7.43 38.32
N GLY A 326 -3.99 8.69 37.92
CA GLY A 326 -3.87 9.13 36.54
C GLY A 326 -2.49 8.76 36.02
N HIS A 327 -2.40 7.69 35.27
CA HIS A 327 -1.27 7.42 34.40
C HIS A 327 -1.45 8.30 33.15
N SER A 328 -0.88 9.50 33.20
CA SER A 328 -0.64 10.31 31.99
C SER A 328 0.51 9.67 31.24
N ASP A 329 0.18 8.82 30.27
CA ASP A 329 1.13 8.41 29.24
C ASP A 329 1.30 9.55 28.24
N ASP A 330 2.05 10.58 28.64
CA ASP A 330 2.53 11.65 27.80
C ASP A 330 3.74 11.14 26.97
N GLY A 331 3.51 10.14 26.14
CA GLY A 331 4.39 9.83 25.04
C GLY A 331 4.38 11.00 24.07
N HIS A 332 5.37 11.89 24.20
CA HIS A 332 5.66 12.94 23.22
C HIS A 332 5.93 12.32 21.85
N HIS A 333 4.87 11.97 21.12
CA HIS A 333 4.97 11.81 19.69
C HIS A 333 5.16 13.21 19.11
N ALA A 334 6.40 13.52 18.73
CA ALA A 334 6.70 14.72 17.96
C ALA A 334 5.69 14.79 16.80
N GLU A 335 4.85 15.81 16.79
CA GLU A 335 4.01 16.12 15.63
C GLU A 335 4.95 16.22 14.44
N SER A 336 4.83 15.27 13.52
CA SER A 336 5.66 15.24 12.31
C SER A 336 5.43 16.55 11.57
N SER A 337 6.52 17.31 11.40
CA SER A 337 6.47 18.55 10.65
C SER A 337 5.90 18.26 9.26
N PRO A 338 4.96 19.05 8.74
CA PRO A 338 4.39 18.87 7.40
C PRO A 338 5.43 18.70 6.30
N GLY A 339 6.61 19.29 6.47
CA GLY A 339 7.72 19.18 5.54
C GLY A 339 8.41 17.83 5.45
N ASP A 340 8.03 16.84 6.28
CA ASP A 340 8.69 15.52 6.36
C ASP A 340 7.79 14.36 5.89
N GLN A 341 6.70 14.66 5.19
CA GLN A 341 5.73 13.68 4.74
C GLN A 341 5.79 13.43 3.23
N ILE A 342 5.54 12.20 2.85
CA ILE A 342 5.29 11.75 1.49
C ILE A 342 3.87 11.18 1.39
N LEU A 343 3.26 11.26 0.22
CA LEU A 343 1.94 10.67 -0.02
C LEU A 343 2.09 9.26 -0.56
N VAL A 344 1.40 8.32 0.06
CA VAL A 344 1.18 6.98 -0.48
C VAL A 344 -0.22 6.95 -1.08
N SER A 345 -0.29 6.70 -2.38
CA SER A 345 -1.54 6.44 -3.09
C SER A 345 -1.57 4.97 -3.48
N VAL A 346 -2.64 4.27 -3.12
CA VAL A 346 -2.85 2.86 -3.45
C VAL A 346 -4.13 2.73 -4.26
N GLN A 347 -4.09 1.98 -5.35
CA GLN A 347 -5.29 1.57 -6.07
C GLN A 347 -5.28 0.06 -6.20
N MET A 348 -6.42 -0.57 -5.93
CA MET A 348 -6.58 -2.01 -6.06
C MET A 348 -7.88 -2.34 -6.79
N TYR A 349 -7.81 -3.31 -7.67
CA TYR A 349 -8.95 -3.90 -8.36
C TYR A 349 -9.07 -5.37 -7.95
N MET A 350 -10.28 -5.83 -7.73
CA MET A 350 -10.56 -7.22 -7.38
C MET A 350 -11.84 -7.69 -8.07
N ASP A 351 -11.72 -8.80 -8.80
CA ASP A 351 -12.84 -9.60 -9.27
C ASP A 351 -12.92 -10.90 -8.44
N PRO A 352 -13.77 -10.95 -7.42
CA PRO A 352 -13.84 -12.09 -6.49
C PRO A 352 -14.46 -13.35 -7.12
N LYS A 353 -14.83 -13.30 -8.41
CA LYS A 353 -15.52 -14.39 -9.14
C LYS A 353 -16.80 -14.85 -8.42
N LEU A 354 -17.60 -13.87 -8.00
CA LEU A 354 -18.92 -14.10 -7.41
C LEU A 354 -20.00 -13.70 -8.41
N SER A 355 -21.02 -14.54 -8.55
CA SER A 355 -22.20 -14.20 -9.38
C SER A 355 -23.04 -13.08 -8.76
N TYR A 356 -22.95 -12.92 -7.44
CA TYR A 356 -23.63 -11.91 -6.65
C TYR A 356 -22.83 -11.60 -5.39
N VAL A 357 -22.69 -10.34 -5.08
CA VAL A 357 -22.07 -9.86 -3.83
C VAL A 357 -23.16 -9.28 -2.93
N PRO A 358 -23.46 -9.90 -1.77
CA PRO A 358 -24.38 -9.31 -0.82
C PRO A 358 -23.92 -7.90 -0.40
N THR A 359 -24.86 -6.95 -0.33
CA THR A 359 -24.55 -5.56 0.06
C THR A 359 -23.87 -5.47 1.43
N SER A 360 -24.25 -6.37 2.36
CA SER A 360 -23.60 -6.46 3.68
C SER A 360 -22.13 -6.84 3.58
N LEU A 361 -21.77 -7.82 2.73
CA LEU A 361 -20.37 -8.19 2.51
C LEU A 361 -19.60 -7.06 1.83
N LEU A 362 -20.18 -6.43 0.82
CA LEU A 362 -19.57 -5.29 0.15
C LEU A 362 -19.30 -4.14 1.14
N ASN A 363 -20.30 -3.77 1.94
CA ASN A 363 -20.14 -2.75 2.96
C ASN A 363 -19.07 -3.12 3.99
N PHE A 364 -19.02 -4.38 4.42
CA PHE A 364 -17.99 -4.87 5.32
C PHE A 364 -16.59 -4.73 4.70
N VAL A 365 -16.40 -5.15 3.47
CA VAL A 365 -15.11 -5.02 2.78
C VAL A 365 -14.70 -3.56 2.67
N ILE A 366 -15.59 -2.70 2.17
CA ILE A 366 -15.26 -1.30 1.90
C ILE A 366 -15.05 -0.51 3.21
N ARG A 367 -15.90 -0.73 4.22
CA ARG A 367 -15.88 0.06 5.47
C ARG A 367 -14.87 -0.45 6.49
N THR A 368 -14.73 -1.76 6.61
CA THR A 368 -13.96 -2.37 7.70
C THR A 368 -12.64 -2.94 7.19
N VAL A 369 -12.69 -3.80 6.16
CA VAL A 369 -11.49 -4.53 5.73
C VAL A 369 -10.43 -3.58 5.19
N LEU A 370 -10.77 -2.67 4.28
CA LEU A 370 -9.81 -1.77 3.64
C LEU A 370 -9.13 -0.86 4.67
N TYR A 371 -9.91 -0.25 5.56
CA TYR A 371 -9.37 0.63 6.60
C TYR A 371 -8.47 -0.14 7.58
N THR A 372 -8.95 -1.29 8.08
CA THR A 372 -8.18 -2.08 9.04
C THR A 372 -6.89 -2.63 8.41
N MET A 373 -6.95 -3.12 7.18
CA MET A 373 -5.74 -3.56 6.45
C MET A 373 -4.71 -2.43 6.34
N TRP A 374 -5.17 -1.22 6.01
CA TRP A 374 -4.29 -0.06 5.94
C TRP A 374 -3.64 0.25 7.29
N CYS A 375 -4.43 0.28 8.36
CA CYS A 375 -3.93 0.52 9.72
C CYS A 375 -2.93 -0.56 10.16
N MET A 376 -3.20 -1.83 9.87
CA MET A 376 -2.30 -2.94 10.21
C MET A 376 -0.98 -2.86 9.42
N LEU A 377 -1.05 -2.53 8.12
CA LEU A 377 0.13 -2.33 7.29
C LEU A 377 1.03 -1.21 7.84
N LEU A 378 0.43 -0.05 8.18
CA LEU A 378 1.17 1.06 8.78
C LEU A 378 1.77 0.68 10.14
N ARG A 379 1.01 -0.02 10.98
CA ARG A 379 1.49 -0.48 12.29
C ARG A 379 2.71 -1.39 12.17
N VAL A 380 2.68 -2.37 11.27
CA VAL A 380 3.82 -3.26 11.07
C VAL A 380 5.01 -2.48 10.50
N ALA A 381 4.79 -1.53 9.59
CA ALA A 381 5.84 -0.67 9.09
C ALA A 381 6.45 0.22 10.20
N GLU A 382 5.64 0.74 11.14
CA GLU A 382 6.09 1.44 12.35
C GLU A 382 6.96 0.52 13.24
N GLN A 383 6.52 -0.72 13.47
CA GLN A 383 7.30 -1.71 14.23
C GLN A 383 8.63 -2.05 13.54
N VAL A 384 8.65 -2.11 12.21
CA VAL A 384 9.89 -2.31 11.46
C VAL A 384 10.82 -1.10 11.61
N ARG A 385 10.29 0.13 11.48
CA ARG A 385 11.06 1.36 11.70
C ARG A 385 11.69 1.41 13.08
N ASP A 386 10.91 1.05 14.10
CA ASP A 386 11.31 1.11 15.50
C ASP A 386 12.15 -0.11 15.96
N GLY A 387 12.51 -1.01 15.02
CA GLY A 387 13.31 -2.20 15.32
C GLY A 387 12.55 -3.31 16.08
N LYS A 388 11.24 -3.15 16.32
CA LYS A 388 10.41 -4.06 17.12
C LYS A 388 9.97 -5.33 16.38
N SER A 389 10.05 -5.37 15.06
CA SER A 389 9.67 -6.54 14.25
C SER A 389 10.89 -7.40 13.90
N GLU A 390 11.23 -8.36 14.75
CA GLU A 390 12.42 -9.24 14.57
C GLU A 390 12.41 -9.97 13.22
N SER A 391 11.28 -10.48 12.77
CA SER A 391 11.18 -11.21 11.51
C SER A 391 11.54 -10.34 10.31
N HIS A 392 11.00 -9.11 10.23
CA HIS A 392 11.35 -8.18 9.17
C HIS A 392 12.80 -7.69 9.30
N GLN A 393 13.27 -7.39 10.50
CA GLN A 393 14.66 -7.02 10.74
C GLN A 393 15.65 -8.12 10.30
N LYS A 394 15.29 -9.37 10.55
CA LYS A 394 16.07 -10.52 10.07
C LYS A 394 16.11 -10.56 8.54
N SER A 395 14.95 -10.50 7.88
CA SER A 395 14.87 -10.49 6.42
C SER A 395 15.63 -9.31 5.80
N ILE A 396 15.54 -8.12 6.39
CA ILE A 396 16.28 -6.93 5.94
C ILE A 396 17.80 -7.15 6.05
N ARG A 397 18.28 -7.75 7.14
CA ARG A 397 19.71 -8.04 7.29
C ARG A 397 20.16 -9.12 6.31
N GLU A 398 19.39 -10.20 6.15
CA GLU A 398 19.73 -11.31 5.26
C GLU A 398 19.78 -10.88 3.78
N LYS A 399 18.92 -9.95 3.39
CA LYS A 399 18.82 -9.43 2.00
C LYS A 399 19.48 -8.06 1.82
N SER A 400 20.34 -7.62 2.78
CA SER A 400 20.91 -6.27 2.75
C SER A 400 21.61 -6.00 1.44
N THR A 401 22.61 -6.81 1.09
CA THR A 401 23.43 -6.63 -0.10
C THR A 401 22.66 -6.82 -1.42
N GLU A 402 21.70 -7.75 -1.43
CA GLU A 402 20.96 -8.07 -2.64
C GLU A 402 19.87 -7.06 -2.98
N LEU A 403 19.26 -6.45 -1.95
CA LEU A 403 18.07 -5.60 -2.09
C LEU A 403 18.13 -4.32 -1.26
N TYR A 404 18.25 -4.43 0.08
CA TYR A 404 17.93 -3.30 0.95
C TYR A 404 18.95 -2.18 0.95
N ASP A 405 20.21 -2.45 0.63
CA ASP A 405 21.22 -1.39 0.47
C ASP A 405 20.92 -0.56 -0.77
N TRP A 406 20.54 -1.20 -1.87
CA TRP A 406 20.06 -0.51 -3.07
C TRP A 406 18.75 0.25 -2.81
N VAL A 407 17.76 -0.34 -2.11
CA VAL A 407 16.52 0.35 -1.74
C VAL A 407 16.81 1.59 -0.90
N ARG A 408 17.71 1.52 0.09
CA ARG A 408 18.10 2.67 0.90
C ARG A 408 18.76 3.77 0.06
N GLU A 409 19.65 3.39 -0.84
CA GLU A 409 20.30 4.33 -1.76
C GLU A 409 19.25 5.06 -2.62
N ARG A 410 18.36 4.32 -3.28
CA ARG A 410 17.35 4.90 -4.16
C ARG A 410 16.30 5.72 -3.40
N THR A 411 15.81 5.24 -2.27
CA THR A 411 14.88 6.01 -1.42
C THR A 411 15.56 7.26 -0.83
N GLY A 412 16.83 7.17 -0.45
CA GLY A 412 17.62 8.32 -0.03
C GLY A 412 17.73 9.39 -1.12
N ALA A 413 17.98 8.98 -2.37
CA ALA A 413 18.00 9.87 -3.52
C ALA A 413 16.62 10.53 -3.78
N MET A 414 15.53 9.77 -3.64
CA MET A 414 14.16 10.29 -3.71
C MET A 414 13.91 11.37 -2.66
N LEU A 415 14.19 11.06 -1.39
CA LEU A 415 13.94 11.97 -0.28
C LEU A 415 14.81 13.23 -0.39
N ALA A 416 16.10 13.10 -0.74
CA ALA A 416 16.96 14.23 -1.01
C ALA A 416 16.38 15.15 -2.10
N ARG A 417 15.87 14.60 -3.19
CA ARG A 417 15.24 15.37 -4.26
C ARG A 417 13.94 16.06 -3.81
N LEU A 418 13.09 15.37 -3.06
CA LEU A 418 11.78 15.91 -2.64
C LEU A 418 11.93 17.03 -1.60
N PHE A 419 12.94 16.94 -0.74
CA PHE A 419 13.12 17.85 0.42
C PHE A 419 14.30 18.83 0.27
N ALA A 420 15.15 18.70 -0.76
CA ALA A 420 16.26 19.65 -1.01
C ALA A 420 15.83 21.09 -1.33
N GLY A 421 14.55 21.32 -1.62
CA GLY A 421 14.00 22.65 -1.94
C GLY A 421 13.60 23.50 -0.72
N GLY A 422 13.75 23.02 0.51
CA GLY A 422 13.27 23.71 1.72
C GLY A 422 14.14 24.88 2.24
N ASN A 423 15.33 25.10 1.72
CA ASN A 423 16.28 26.09 2.26
C ASN A 423 16.74 27.17 1.26
N VAL A 424 15.89 27.62 0.34
CA VAL A 424 16.14 28.89 -0.35
C VAL A 424 15.32 29.97 0.36
N VAL A 425 15.80 30.40 1.53
CA VAL A 425 15.47 31.73 2.06
C VAL A 425 16.17 32.70 1.14
N THR A 426 15.44 33.32 0.23
CA THR A 426 15.92 34.53 -0.45
C THR A 426 16.16 35.61 0.59
N ALA A 427 17.43 35.93 0.77
CA ALA A 427 17.87 37.18 1.45
C ALA A 427 17.67 38.38 0.53
#